data_3d33ad0969033156b721a9c410e538f1
#
_entry.id   3d33ad0969033156b721a9c410e538f1
#
_cell.length_a   1.000
_cell.length_b   1.000
_cell.length_c   1.000
_cell.angle_alpha   90.00
_cell.angle_beta   90.00
_cell.angle_gamma   90.00
#
_symmetry.space_group_name_H-M   'P 1'
#
loop_
_entity.id
_entity.type
_entity.pdbx_description
1 polymer ?
#
loop_
_entity_poly.entity_id
_entity_poly.type
_entity_poly.pdbx_seq_one_letter_code
_entity_poly.pdbx_strand_id
1 'polypeptide(L)'
;MSNLRPGDELLSPVGKPYDTLEEVIGIRPSKGSLAEYGVTYRQVDLLPDGSFDYENIKKAINDRTKLVTIQRSKGYATRPTLSVTRIGELISFIKNIRPDVICMVDNCYGEFVEEKEPLEVGADMIVGSLIKNPGGGIAPTGGYIAGKAKYVDMCAQRLSAPGVGKEVGCTLGNTRSLFMGLFFAPTVVASAVKTATF
;
A
#
# COMPACT_ATOMS: atom_id res chain seq x y z
N MET A 1 -0.20 -1.15 11.50
CA MET A 1 -0.07 -0.89 12.95
C MET A 1 -0.23 0.59 13.29
N SER A 2 0.43 1.52 12.63
CA SER A 2 0.39 2.96 13.02
C SER A 2 -1.02 3.55 13.04
N ASN A 3 -1.83 3.21 12.06
CA ASN A 3 -3.17 3.74 11.87
C ASN A 3 -4.31 2.78 12.28
N LEU A 4 -3.97 1.68 12.96
CA LEU A 4 -4.91 0.69 13.47
C LEU A 4 -4.78 0.55 14.98
N ARG A 5 -5.88 0.20 15.63
CA ARG A 5 -5.98 -0.04 17.08
C ARG A 5 -6.61 -1.40 17.34
N PRO A 6 -6.47 -1.99 18.55
CA PRO A 6 -7.20 -3.18 18.93
C PRO A 6 -8.70 -3.00 18.71
N GLY A 7 -9.33 -3.96 18.05
CA GLY A 7 -10.74 -3.92 17.66
C GLY A 7 -11.01 -3.41 16.25
N ASP A 8 -10.06 -2.74 15.62
CA ASP A 8 -10.18 -2.30 14.22
C ASP A 8 -10.11 -3.48 13.25
N GLU A 9 -10.65 -3.28 12.06
CA GLU A 9 -10.59 -4.23 10.95
C GLU A 9 -9.79 -3.67 9.77
N LEU A 10 -8.91 -4.51 9.21
CA LEU A 10 -8.20 -4.33 7.95
C LEU A 10 -8.94 -5.10 6.86
N LEU A 11 -9.42 -4.42 5.82
CA LEU A 11 -10.08 -5.02 4.67
C LEU A 11 -9.18 -4.99 3.43
N SER A 12 -9.03 -6.15 2.75
CA SER A 12 -8.46 -6.23 1.39
C SER A 12 -9.58 -6.50 0.38
N PRO A 13 -9.94 -5.54 -0.47
CA PRO A 13 -11.03 -5.69 -1.44
C PRO A 13 -10.57 -6.25 -2.81
N VAL A 14 -9.32 -6.67 -2.90
CA VAL A 14 -8.68 -7.14 -4.14
C VAL A 14 -8.05 -8.52 -3.98
N GLY A 15 -8.57 -9.30 -3.03
CA GLY A 15 -8.07 -10.62 -2.70
C GLY A 15 -6.92 -10.61 -1.69
N LYS A 16 -6.23 -11.73 -1.61
CA LYS A 16 -5.14 -11.95 -0.67
C LYS A 16 -3.97 -11.03 -0.97
N PRO A 17 -3.37 -10.38 0.05
CA PRO A 17 -2.18 -9.55 -0.14
C PRO A 17 -0.95 -10.42 -0.45
N TYR A 18 0.14 -9.76 -0.82
CA TYR A 18 1.44 -10.41 -1.05
C TYR A 18 1.84 -11.30 0.14
N ASP A 19 2.48 -12.43 -0.14
CA ASP A 19 2.72 -13.51 0.81
C ASP A 19 3.47 -13.08 2.09
N THR A 20 4.43 -12.16 1.99
CA THR A 20 5.15 -11.65 3.15
C THR A 20 4.25 -10.85 4.11
N LEU A 21 3.12 -10.34 3.65
CA LEU A 21 2.15 -9.63 4.49
C LEU A 21 1.24 -10.58 5.27
N GLU A 22 1.17 -11.86 4.89
CA GLU A 22 0.34 -12.83 5.59
C GLU A 22 0.71 -12.97 7.06
N GLU A 23 2.01 -13.02 7.35
CA GLU A 23 2.52 -13.10 8.72
C GLU A 23 2.39 -11.76 9.45
N VAL A 24 2.66 -10.65 8.76
CA VAL A 24 2.51 -9.30 9.34
C VAL A 24 1.07 -9.04 9.76
N ILE A 25 0.11 -9.44 8.94
CA ILE A 25 -1.32 -9.30 9.23
C ILE A 25 -1.77 -10.35 10.25
N GLY A 26 -1.25 -11.55 10.19
CA GLY A 26 -1.65 -12.72 11.00
C GLY A 26 -2.65 -13.61 10.26
N ILE A 27 -2.71 -13.55 8.92
CA ILE A 27 -3.43 -14.54 8.09
C ILE A 27 -2.78 -15.92 8.30
N ARG A 28 -1.45 -15.96 8.28
CA ARG A 28 -0.66 -17.04 8.88
C ARG A 28 -0.31 -16.64 10.32
N PRO A 29 -0.55 -17.50 11.30
CA PRO A 29 -0.20 -17.21 12.70
C PRO A 29 1.27 -16.82 12.83
N SER A 30 1.55 -15.64 13.38
CA SER A 30 2.90 -15.15 13.59
C SER A 30 2.94 -14.22 14.79
N LYS A 31 4.02 -14.34 15.59
CA LYS A 31 4.24 -13.49 16.76
C LYS A 31 4.47 -12.03 16.33
N GLY A 32 3.84 -11.10 17.02
CA GLY A 32 3.91 -9.68 16.71
C GLY A 32 3.03 -9.25 15.53
N SER A 33 2.18 -10.14 14.99
CA SER A 33 1.22 -9.84 13.93
C SER A 33 0.14 -8.86 14.36
N LEU A 34 -0.53 -8.24 13.39
CA LEU A 34 -1.70 -7.38 13.67
C LEU A 34 -2.79 -8.14 14.42
N ALA A 35 -2.98 -9.42 14.11
CA ALA A 35 -3.96 -10.27 14.78
C ALA A 35 -3.67 -10.41 16.28
N GLU A 36 -2.42 -10.58 16.69
CA GLU A 36 -2.04 -10.63 18.12
C GLU A 36 -2.31 -9.30 18.85
N TYR A 37 -2.31 -8.18 18.13
CA TYR A 37 -2.67 -6.87 18.66
C TYR A 37 -4.19 -6.59 18.56
N GLY A 38 -5.00 -7.60 18.28
CA GLY A 38 -6.45 -7.49 18.28
C GLY A 38 -7.03 -6.79 17.04
N VAL A 39 -6.27 -6.70 15.95
CA VAL A 39 -6.77 -6.23 14.67
C VAL A 39 -7.29 -7.41 13.86
N THR A 40 -8.51 -7.32 13.35
CA THR A 40 -9.10 -8.37 12.50
C THR A 40 -8.78 -8.11 11.02
N TYR A 41 -8.71 -9.19 10.25
CA TYR A 41 -8.52 -9.13 8.80
C TYR A 41 -9.71 -9.72 8.06
N ARG A 42 -10.08 -9.09 6.97
CA ARG A 42 -11.09 -9.57 6.02
C ARG A 42 -10.62 -9.33 4.59
N GLN A 43 -11.00 -10.22 3.68
CA GLN A 43 -10.77 -10.00 2.24
C GLN A 43 -12.05 -10.25 1.45
N VAL A 44 -12.10 -9.62 0.28
CA VAL A 44 -13.02 -9.90 -0.80
C VAL A 44 -12.18 -10.17 -2.03
N ASP A 45 -12.37 -11.32 -2.64
CA ASP A 45 -11.63 -11.69 -3.85
C ASP A 45 -12.21 -10.96 -5.06
N LEU A 46 -11.38 -10.83 -6.11
CA LEU A 46 -11.88 -10.36 -7.41
C LEU A 46 -12.81 -11.40 -8.02
N LEU A 47 -13.73 -10.94 -8.85
CA LEU A 47 -14.55 -11.83 -9.67
C LEU A 47 -13.67 -12.59 -10.69
N PRO A 48 -14.17 -13.70 -11.27
CA PRO A 48 -13.39 -14.52 -12.21
C PRO A 48 -12.85 -13.77 -13.43
N ASP A 49 -13.52 -12.68 -13.83
CA ASP A 49 -13.08 -11.79 -14.90
C ASP A 49 -12.06 -10.73 -14.47
N GLY A 50 -11.67 -10.75 -13.19
CA GLY A 50 -10.75 -9.79 -12.59
C GLY A 50 -11.37 -8.44 -12.21
N SER A 51 -12.68 -8.29 -12.30
CA SER A 51 -13.39 -7.11 -11.82
C SER A 51 -13.59 -7.12 -10.31
N PHE A 52 -13.89 -5.94 -9.74
CA PHE A 52 -14.17 -5.83 -8.31
C PHE A 52 -15.57 -6.37 -7.97
N ASP A 53 -15.66 -7.17 -6.92
CA ASP A 53 -16.94 -7.61 -6.36
C ASP A 53 -17.52 -6.53 -5.45
N TYR A 54 -18.09 -5.49 -6.07
CA TYR A 54 -18.66 -4.34 -5.35
C TYR A 54 -19.74 -4.72 -4.35
N GLU A 55 -20.54 -5.76 -4.65
CA GLU A 55 -21.59 -6.24 -3.75
C GLU A 55 -21.01 -6.81 -2.45
N ASN A 56 -20.02 -7.69 -2.57
CA ASN A 56 -19.39 -8.27 -1.40
C ASN A 56 -18.47 -7.28 -0.68
N ILE A 57 -17.82 -6.35 -1.39
CA ILE A 57 -17.08 -5.24 -0.78
C ILE A 57 -18.01 -4.39 0.09
N LYS A 58 -19.20 -4.03 -0.43
CA LYS A 58 -20.20 -3.26 0.34
C LYS A 58 -20.64 -3.99 1.59
N LYS A 59 -20.89 -5.31 1.52
CA LYS A 59 -21.28 -6.14 2.66
C LYS A 59 -20.14 -6.31 3.68
N ALA A 60 -18.89 -6.30 3.22
CA ALA A 60 -17.72 -6.47 4.07
C ALA A 60 -17.40 -5.22 4.89
N ILE A 61 -17.65 -4.03 4.36
CA ILE A 61 -17.42 -2.76 5.07
C ILE A 61 -18.40 -2.65 6.25
N ASN A 62 -17.87 -2.44 7.43
CA ASN A 62 -18.63 -2.36 8.69
C ASN A 62 -18.01 -1.31 9.63
N ASP A 63 -18.58 -1.15 10.83
CA ASP A 63 -18.17 -0.12 11.80
C ASP A 63 -16.73 -0.28 12.30
N ARG A 64 -16.17 -1.47 12.25
CA ARG A 64 -14.79 -1.74 12.62
C ARG A 64 -13.80 -1.56 11.46
N THR A 65 -14.28 -1.53 10.22
CA THR A 65 -13.42 -1.35 9.05
C THR A 65 -12.75 0.02 9.10
N LYS A 66 -11.48 0.05 9.47
CA LYS A 66 -10.71 1.28 9.66
C LYS A 66 -9.76 1.56 8.51
N LEU A 67 -9.19 0.52 7.94
CA LEU A 67 -8.24 0.63 6.85
C LEU A 67 -8.56 -0.38 5.76
N VAL A 68 -8.56 0.09 4.52
CA VAL A 68 -8.62 -0.73 3.32
C VAL A 68 -7.24 -0.73 2.68
N THR A 69 -6.70 -1.94 2.42
CA THR A 69 -5.43 -2.12 1.73
C THR A 69 -5.65 -2.62 0.31
N ILE A 70 -5.14 -1.88 -0.67
CA ILE A 70 -5.27 -2.19 -2.09
C ILE A 70 -3.88 -2.50 -2.64
N GLN A 71 -3.61 -3.75 -2.96
CA GLN A 71 -2.35 -4.11 -3.62
C GLN A 71 -2.49 -3.88 -5.12
N ARG A 72 -1.70 -2.95 -5.68
CA ARG A 72 -1.71 -2.60 -7.10
C ARG A 72 -1.16 -3.72 -7.97
N SER A 73 0.01 -4.24 -7.63
CA SER A 73 0.65 -5.32 -8.38
C SER A 73 -0.10 -6.64 -8.24
N LYS A 74 0.01 -7.49 -9.25
CA LYS A 74 -0.53 -8.85 -9.18
C LYS A 74 0.27 -9.79 -8.26
N GLY A 75 1.49 -9.41 -7.91
CA GLY A 75 2.41 -10.32 -7.21
C GLY A 75 2.62 -11.60 -8.02
N TYR A 76 2.48 -12.76 -7.39
CA TYR A 76 2.53 -14.08 -8.04
C TYR A 76 1.16 -14.57 -8.56
N ALA A 77 0.10 -13.81 -8.34
CA ALA A 77 -1.23 -14.18 -8.80
C ALA A 77 -1.40 -13.98 -10.31
N THR A 78 -2.37 -14.68 -10.90
CA THR A 78 -2.70 -14.56 -12.32
C THR A 78 -3.67 -13.40 -12.62
N ARG A 79 -4.12 -12.67 -11.58
CA ARG A 79 -5.01 -11.53 -11.73
C ARG A 79 -4.35 -10.37 -12.48
N PRO A 80 -5.13 -9.46 -13.10
CA PRO A 80 -4.56 -8.25 -13.71
C PRO A 80 -3.91 -7.33 -12.65
N THR A 81 -2.88 -6.59 -13.05
CA THR A 81 -2.39 -5.42 -12.31
C THR A 81 -3.45 -4.32 -12.36
N LEU A 82 -3.64 -3.61 -11.26
CA LEU A 82 -4.63 -2.55 -11.18
C LEU A 82 -4.07 -1.23 -11.74
N SER A 83 -4.76 -0.65 -12.72
CA SER A 83 -4.45 0.71 -13.18
C SER A 83 -4.84 1.74 -12.11
N VAL A 84 -4.24 2.93 -12.17
CA VAL A 84 -4.58 4.04 -11.27
C VAL A 84 -6.06 4.43 -11.40
N THR A 85 -6.61 4.40 -12.60
CA THR A 85 -8.03 4.65 -12.84
C THR A 85 -8.92 3.66 -12.08
N ARG A 86 -8.65 2.36 -12.20
CA ARG A 86 -9.42 1.33 -11.46
C ARG A 86 -9.29 1.49 -9.95
N ILE A 87 -8.10 1.83 -9.46
CA ILE A 87 -7.88 2.12 -8.03
C ILE A 87 -8.75 3.31 -7.60
N GLY A 88 -8.82 4.37 -8.40
CA GLY A 88 -9.65 5.54 -8.12
C GLY A 88 -11.15 5.21 -8.06
N GLU A 89 -11.65 4.40 -8.99
CA GLU A 89 -13.04 3.91 -8.99
C GLU A 89 -13.36 3.13 -7.71
N LEU A 90 -12.49 2.21 -7.33
CA LEU A 90 -12.65 1.42 -6.11
C LEU A 90 -12.63 2.29 -4.86
N ILE A 91 -11.69 3.23 -4.76
CA ILE A 91 -11.60 4.17 -3.63
C ILE A 91 -12.85 5.04 -3.55
N SER A 92 -13.32 5.57 -4.67
CA SER A 92 -14.54 6.38 -4.73
C SER A 92 -15.75 5.58 -4.25
N PHE A 93 -15.88 4.33 -4.67
CA PHE A 93 -16.95 3.43 -4.21
C PHE A 93 -16.88 3.22 -2.68
N ILE A 94 -15.71 2.91 -2.15
CA ILE A 94 -15.50 2.68 -0.70
C ILE A 94 -15.83 3.95 0.09
N LYS A 95 -15.35 5.10 -0.37
CA LYS A 95 -15.56 6.40 0.31
C LYS A 95 -17.03 6.85 0.28
N ASN A 96 -17.79 6.46 -0.72
CA ASN A 96 -19.23 6.70 -0.76
C ASN A 96 -20.00 5.87 0.30
N ILE A 97 -19.48 4.70 0.67
CA ILE A 97 -20.08 3.88 1.73
C ILE A 97 -19.60 4.39 3.11
N ARG A 98 -18.28 4.63 3.24
CA ARG A 98 -17.67 5.01 4.51
C ARG A 98 -16.52 6.02 4.30
N PRO A 99 -16.80 7.32 4.38
CA PRO A 99 -15.84 8.39 4.06
C PRO A 99 -14.60 8.42 4.95
N ASP A 100 -14.70 7.94 6.20
CA ASP A 100 -13.63 7.96 7.21
C ASP A 100 -12.65 6.78 7.11
N VAL A 101 -12.96 5.75 6.34
CA VAL A 101 -12.06 4.61 6.12
C VAL A 101 -10.80 5.07 5.40
N ILE A 102 -9.64 4.63 5.90
CA ILE A 102 -8.34 4.94 5.30
C ILE A 102 -8.11 4.02 4.10
N CYS A 103 -7.96 4.58 2.91
CA CYS A 103 -7.58 3.82 1.72
C CYS A 103 -6.06 3.89 1.53
N MET A 104 -5.38 2.78 1.73
CA MET A 104 -3.94 2.62 1.55
C MET A 104 -3.65 1.76 0.33
N VAL A 105 -2.76 2.21 -0.55
CA VAL A 105 -2.34 1.45 -1.72
C VAL A 105 -0.90 0.97 -1.54
N ASP A 106 -0.69 -0.34 -1.65
CA ASP A 106 0.64 -0.90 -1.91
C ASP A 106 0.95 -0.66 -3.39
N ASN A 107 1.81 0.33 -3.63
CA ASN A 107 2.11 0.84 -4.96
C ASN A 107 3.33 0.16 -5.61
N CYS A 108 3.90 -0.86 -4.96
CA CYS A 108 5.08 -1.58 -5.47
C CYS A 108 4.93 -1.97 -6.94
N TYR A 109 5.95 -1.65 -7.74
CA TYR A 109 6.02 -1.81 -9.20
C TYR A 109 5.07 -0.91 -10.01
N GLY A 110 4.33 -0.01 -9.36
CA GLY A 110 3.43 0.91 -10.05
C GLY A 110 4.01 2.31 -10.25
N GLU A 111 5.00 2.67 -9.45
CA GLU A 111 5.57 4.01 -9.44
C GLU A 111 6.19 4.36 -10.80
N PHE A 112 5.88 5.53 -11.30
CA PHE A 112 6.35 6.08 -12.60
C PHE A 112 5.90 5.29 -13.85
N VAL A 113 4.90 4.39 -13.73
CA VAL A 113 4.39 3.59 -14.85
C VAL A 113 3.25 4.31 -15.57
N GLU A 114 2.41 5.02 -14.84
CA GLU A 114 1.29 5.80 -15.37
C GLU A 114 1.51 7.30 -15.09
N GLU A 115 0.76 8.17 -15.78
CA GLU A 115 0.85 9.64 -15.58
C GLU A 115 0.45 10.09 -14.19
N LYS A 116 -0.47 9.36 -13.57
CA LYS A 116 -0.97 9.64 -12.23
C LYS A 116 -0.56 8.55 -11.24
N GLU A 117 -0.42 8.96 -10.00
CA GLU A 117 -0.22 8.07 -8.88
C GLU A 117 -1.51 7.90 -8.05
N PRO A 118 -1.65 6.82 -7.26
CA PRO A 118 -2.90 6.56 -6.54
C PRO A 118 -3.32 7.67 -5.57
N LEU A 119 -2.41 8.51 -5.09
CA LEU A 119 -2.76 9.67 -4.25
C LEU A 119 -3.61 10.70 -5.00
N GLU A 120 -3.39 10.85 -6.32
CA GLU A 120 -4.12 11.81 -7.17
C GLU A 120 -5.54 11.35 -7.47
N VAL A 121 -5.86 10.09 -7.23
CA VAL A 121 -7.18 9.51 -7.44
C VAL A 121 -7.88 9.12 -6.14
N GLY A 122 -7.42 9.67 -5.01
CA GLY A 122 -8.12 9.62 -3.74
C GLY A 122 -7.56 8.67 -2.68
N ALA A 123 -6.44 8.00 -2.90
CA ALA A 123 -5.78 7.24 -1.84
C ALA A 123 -5.38 8.17 -0.68
N ASP A 124 -5.53 7.68 0.55
CA ASP A 124 -5.10 8.42 1.74
C ASP A 124 -3.61 8.24 2.01
N MET A 125 -3.08 7.07 1.66
CA MET A 125 -1.66 6.72 1.75
C MET A 125 -1.26 5.81 0.60
N ILE A 126 0.00 5.90 0.19
CA ILE A 126 0.69 4.90 -0.62
C ILE A 126 1.92 4.42 0.14
N VAL A 127 2.24 3.17 -0.05
CA VAL A 127 3.44 2.53 0.50
C VAL A 127 4.16 1.79 -0.60
N GLY A 128 5.47 1.72 -0.52
CA GLY A 128 6.24 0.98 -1.51
C GLY A 128 7.68 0.76 -1.06
N SER A 129 8.41 0.06 -1.90
CA SER A 129 9.79 -0.34 -1.64
C SER A 129 10.77 0.48 -2.47
N LEU A 130 11.79 1.03 -1.82
CA LEU A 130 12.87 1.77 -2.48
C LEU A 130 13.87 0.84 -3.20
N ILE A 131 13.82 -0.47 -2.98
CA ILE A 131 14.62 -1.41 -3.78
C ILE A 131 13.96 -1.77 -5.13
N LYS A 132 12.78 -1.20 -5.40
CA LYS A 132 12.01 -1.37 -6.65
C LYS A 132 12.04 -0.08 -7.46
N ASN A 133 10.95 0.22 -8.17
CA ASN A 133 10.87 1.37 -9.08
C ASN A 133 11.46 2.67 -8.52
N PRO A 134 11.05 3.17 -7.32
CA PRO A 134 11.52 4.46 -6.86
C PRO A 134 13.02 4.51 -6.52
N GLY A 135 13.64 3.37 -6.35
CA GLY A 135 15.08 3.29 -6.07
C GLY A 135 15.96 3.35 -7.31
N GLY A 136 15.40 3.32 -8.53
CA GLY A 136 16.12 3.48 -9.79
C GLY A 136 17.29 2.50 -9.98
N GLY A 137 17.26 1.33 -9.34
CA GLY A 137 18.35 0.36 -9.35
C GLY A 137 19.57 0.77 -8.49
N ILE A 138 19.50 1.88 -7.76
CA ILE A 138 20.62 2.45 -6.98
C ILE A 138 20.40 2.29 -5.47
N ALA A 139 19.18 2.48 -4.99
CA ALA A 139 18.86 2.37 -3.58
C ALA A 139 19.05 0.94 -3.06
N PRO A 140 19.92 0.71 -2.06
CA PRO A 140 20.26 -0.63 -1.60
C PRO A 140 19.20 -1.24 -0.68
N THR A 141 18.35 -0.41 -0.11
CA THR A 141 17.35 -0.79 0.90
C THR A 141 16.30 0.31 1.05
N GLY A 142 15.29 0.05 1.85
CA GLY A 142 14.33 1.05 2.30
C GLY A 142 12.94 0.89 1.74
N GLY A 143 12.05 1.67 2.30
CA GLY A 143 10.67 1.81 1.88
C GLY A 143 10.24 3.27 2.00
N TYR A 144 9.09 3.58 1.44
CA TYR A 144 8.49 4.90 1.57
C TYR A 144 7.02 4.80 1.97
N ILE A 145 6.56 5.84 2.65
CA ILE A 145 5.16 6.09 2.92
C ILE A 145 4.88 7.52 2.51
N ALA A 146 3.93 7.74 1.64
CA ALA A 146 3.47 9.07 1.24
C ALA A 146 1.96 9.17 1.35
N GLY A 147 1.42 10.37 1.53
CA GLY A 147 -0.01 10.61 1.65
C GLY A 147 -0.39 11.73 2.59
N LYS A 148 -1.60 11.66 3.15
CA LYS A 148 -2.11 12.68 4.07
C LYS A 148 -1.23 12.78 5.32
N ALA A 149 -0.80 13.98 5.65
CA ALA A 149 0.14 14.26 6.73
C ALA A 149 -0.23 13.55 8.05
N LYS A 150 -1.50 13.61 8.45
CA LYS A 150 -1.97 12.98 9.69
C LYS A 150 -1.67 11.47 9.78
N TYR A 151 -1.73 10.75 8.64
CA TYR A 151 -1.48 9.30 8.63
C TYR A 151 0.02 9.00 8.53
N VAL A 152 0.75 9.81 7.77
CA VAL A 152 2.21 9.68 7.64
C VAL A 152 2.91 10.01 8.96
N ASP A 153 2.47 11.05 9.67
CA ASP A 153 3.00 11.40 10.99
C ASP A 153 2.79 10.28 12.01
N MET A 154 1.61 9.62 12.01
CA MET A 154 1.39 8.44 12.86
C MET A 154 2.34 7.28 12.51
N CYS A 155 2.67 7.11 11.23
CA CYS A 155 3.65 6.11 10.83
C CYS A 155 5.07 6.47 11.33
N ALA A 156 5.45 7.74 11.25
CA ALA A 156 6.73 8.21 11.77
C ALA A 156 6.88 7.99 13.29
N GLN A 157 5.81 8.27 14.06
CA GLN A 157 5.78 8.01 15.51
C GLN A 157 5.96 6.52 15.83
N ARG A 158 5.48 5.64 14.98
CA ARG A 158 5.61 4.19 15.19
C ARG A 158 6.95 3.65 14.70
N LEU A 159 7.53 4.25 13.66
CA LEU A 159 8.79 3.82 13.08
C LEU A 159 9.97 4.10 14.04
N SER A 160 9.98 5.26 14.67
CA SER A 160 10.98 5.68 15.65
C SER A 160 10.46 5.46 17.08
N ALA A 161 9.90 6.50 17.66
CA ALA A 161 9.24 6.47 18.97
C ALA A 161 8.20 7.58 19.06
N PRO A 162 7.13 7.43 19.85
CA PRO A 162 6.19 8.50 20.17
C PRO A 162 6.96 9.71 20.75
N GLY A 163 6.67 10.89 20.20
CA GLY A 163 7.34 12.15 20.59
C GLY A 163 8.63 12.45 19.80
N VAL A 164 9.25 11.46 19.19
CA VAL A 164 10.41 11.61 18.29
C VAL A 164 9.95 11.78 16.83
N GLY A 165 9.07 10.89 16.39
CA GLY A 165 8.46 10.97 15.07
C GLY A 165 9.50 11.05 13.96
N LYS A 166 9.38 12.07 13.11
CA LYS A 166 10.23 12.30 11.93
C LYS A 166 11.50 13.12 12.20
N GLU A 167 11.76 13.53 13.43
CA GLU A 167 12.97 14.28 13.78
C GLU A 167 14.24 13.43 13.67
N VAL A 168 14.08 12.09 13.83
CA VAL A 168 15.16 11.13 13.68
C VAL A 168 14.79 10.11 12.61
N GLY A 169 15.63 9.98 11.59
CA GLY A 169 15.47 9.00 10.53
C GLY A 169 16.23 7.70 10.81
N CYS A 170 15.87 6.64 10.06
CA CYS A 170 16.53 5.34 10.12
C CYS A 170 17.19 4.95 8.80
N THR A 171 17.67 5.91 8.01
CA THR A 171 18.28 5.67 6.69
C THR A 171 19.69 5.09 6.77
N LEU A 172 20.32 5.10 7.96
CA LEU A 172 21.63 4.46 8.23
C LEU A 172 22.71 4.83 7.19
N GLY A 173 22.79 6.13 6.83
CA GLY A 173 23.78 6.63 5.88
C GLY A 173 23.43 6.47 4.40
N ASN A 174 22.30 5.86 4.06
CA ASN A 174 21.91 5.61 2.67
C ASN A 174 21.17 6.78 1.99
N THR A 175 20.97 7.90 2.67
CA THR A 175 20.15 9.05 2.18
C THR A 175 20.54 9.48 0.77
N ARG A 176 21.85 9.59 0.48
CA ARG A 176 22.34 9.99 -0.86
C ARG A 176 21.89 8.98 -1.93
N SER A 177 22.06 7.69 -1.69
CA SER A 177 21.66 6.64 -2.65
C SER A 177 20.16 6.61 -2.86
N LEU A 178 19.36 6.86 -1.81
CA LEU A 178 17.92 6.93 -1.91
C LEU A 178 17.47 8.09 -2.81
N PHE A 179 18.04 9.31 -2.63
CA PHE A 179 17.71 10.45 -3.46
C PHE A 179 18.24 10.33 -4.89
N MET A 180 19.45 9.77 -5.07
CA MET A 180 19.96 9.49 -6.43
C MET A 180 19.07 8.48 -7.16
N GLY A 181 18.65 7.42 -6.47
CA GLY A 181 17.74 6.43 -7.01
C GLY A 181 16.42 7.06 -7.45
N LEU A 182 15.82 7.86 -6.59
CA LEU A 182 14.57 8.57 -6.90
C LEU A 182 14.72 9.52 -8.10
N PHE A 183 15.85 10.22 -8.22
CA PHE A 183 16.12 11.12 -9.34
C PHE A 183 16.19 10.36 -10.68
N PHE A 184 16.82 9.19 -10.71
CA PHE A 184 16.93 8.38 -11.93
C PHE A 184 15.73 7.48 -12.20
N ALA A 185 14.90 7.22 -11.19
CA ALA A 185 13.81 6.26 -11.26
C ALA A 185 12.88 6.45 -12.48
N PRO A 186 12.42 7.65 -12.84
CA PRO A 186 11.53 7.81 -14.00
C PRO A 186 12.13 7.27 -15.29
N THR A 187 13.41 7.56 -15.56
CA THR A 187 14.12 7.10 -16.76
C THR A 187 14.35 5.59 -16.73
N VAL A 188 14.72 5.05 -15.57
CA VAL A 188 14.96 3.61 -15.43
C VAL A 188 13.66 2.82 -15.60
N VAL A 189 12.57 3.28 -14.99
CA VAL A 189 11.25 2.64 -15.11
C VAL A 189 10.74 2.74 -16.55
N ALA A 190 10.82 3.91 -17.20
CA ALA A 190 10.42 4.07 -18.58
C ALA A 190 11.19 3.12 -19.51
N SER A 191 12.50 2.94 -19.28
CA SER A 191 13.31 2.00 -20.06
C SER A 191 12.89 0.55 -19.83
N ALA A 192 12.57 0.17 -18.59
CA ALA A 192 12.11 -1.17 -18.25
C ALA A 192 10.74 -1.47 -18.89
N VAL A 193 9.78 -0.54 -18.79
CA VAL A 193 8.45 -0.68 -19.42
C VAL A 193 8.59 -0.79 -20.95
N LYS A 194 9.41 0.07 -21.54
CA LYS A 194 9.68 0.00 -22.99
C LYS A 194 10.24 -1.34 -23.40
N THR A 195 11.20 -1.90 -22.66
CA THR A 195 11.78 -3.21 -22.94
C THR A 195 10.75 -4.33 -22.82
N ALA A 196 9.83 -4.23 -21.86
CA ALA A 196 8.80 -5.24 -21.64
C ALA A 196 7.70 -5.24 -22.72
N THR A 197 7.59 -4.19 -23.54
CA THR A 197 6.61 -4.07 -24.62
C THR A 197 7.13 -4.52 -25.98
N PHE A 198 8.40 -4.80 -26.11
CA PHE A 198 9.05 -5.38 -27.29
C PHE A 198 9.22 -6.90 -27.16
#